data_5f2babdce1d40f8083fd873897b730f7
#
_entry.id   5f2babdce1d40f8083fd873897b730f7
#
_cell.length_a   1.000
_cell.length_b   1.000
_cell.length_c   1.000
_cell.angle_alpha   90.00
_cell.angle_beta   90.00
_cell.angle_gamma   90.00
#
_symmetry.space_group_name_H-M   'P 1'
#
loop_
_entity.id
_entity.type
_entity.pdbx_description
1 polymer ?
#
loop_
_entity_poly.entity_id
_entity_poly.type
_entity_poly.pdbx_seq_one_letter_code
_entity_poly.pdbx_strand_id
1 'polypeptide(L)'
;DCGMELHNDFQRGPFDSLTADQTEFLISFLRQRGKMSSLQEELGISYPTAKKKLDDLLTVLKLVDNIAQVEKEEELVDMSDWFIPKDSNKASDIIKKMLIENGGRAIVHTAQGLPREIRVAPDGISFLCDELPIKPPYQYEVFDKIVDLLISQGGRARKGNGRNFKLGEPDCDETTVVGAIGYNYAHKETGTSVFDPVFALAAILEWAGIANNERGELVLTASYQKILHSHDVTEVTR
;
A
#
# COMPACT_ATOMS: atom_id res chain seq x y z
N ASP A 1 42.99 5.38 -48.02
CA ASP A 1 41.82 4.48 -48.13
C ASP A 1 42.31 3.10 -48.46
N CYS A 2 42.44 2.24 -47.49
CA CYS A 2 42.73 0.83 -47.70
C CYS A 2 41.41 0.07 -47.82
N GLY A 3 40.74 0.02 -48.93
CA GLY A 3 39.44 -0.61 -49.18
C GLY A 3 39.29 -2.05 -48.66
N MET A 4 39.34 -2.18 -47.36
CA MET A 4 39.13 -3.42 -46.62
C MET A 4 37.66 -3.52 -46.26
N GLU A 5 36.88 -4.28 -47.00
CA GLU A 5 35.51 -4.68 -46.60
C GLU A 5 35.64 -5.84 -45.64
N LEU A 6 35.17 -5.58 -44.38
CA LEU A 6 35.03 -6.64 -43.40
C LEU A 6 33.64 -7.30 -43.58
N HIS A 7 33.61 -8.45 -44.26
CA HIS A 7 32.46 -9.35 -44.30
C HIS A 7 32.54 -10.27 -43.08
N ASN A 8 31.78 -9.93 -42.03
CA ASN A 8 31.58 -10.85 -40.92
C ASN A 8 30.17 -10.69 -40.37
N ASP A 9 29.47 -11.77 -40.06
CA ASP A 9 28.20 -11.76 -39.36
C ASP A 9 28.46 -11.37 -37.89
N PHE A 10 28.49 -10.06 -37.64
CA PHE A 10 28.56 -9.53 -36.28
C PHE A 10 27.26 -9.82 -35.55
N GLN A 11 27.27 -10.79 -34.66
CA GLN A 11 26.15 -10.98 -33.73
C GLN A 11 26.11 -9.74 -32.80
N ARG A 12 24.98 -9.01 -32.89
CA ARG A 12 24.76 -7.87 -32.02
C ARG A 12 24.64 -8.37 -30.57
N GLY A 13 25.39 -7.76 -29.67
CA GLY A 13 25.28 -7.99 -28.25
C GLY A 13 23.96 -7.44 -27.69
N PRO A 14 23.51 -7.89 -26.53
CA PRO A 14 22.25 -7.43 -25.92
C PRO A 14 22.21 -5.91 -25.69
N PHE A 15 23.36 -5.25 -25.56
CA PHE A 15 23.48 -3.82 -25.31
C PHE A 15 23.60 -2.96 -26.58
N ASP A 16 23.79 -3.57 -27.75
CA ASP A 16 23.99 -2.83 -29.02
C ASP A 16 22.69 -2.11 -29.50
N SER A 17 21.56 -2.42 -28.90
CA SER A 17 20.28 -1.77 -29.13
C SER A 17 20.07 -0.50 -28.29
N LEU A 18 20.94 -0.21 -27.33
CA LEU A 18 20.83 0.95 -26.47
C LEU A 18 21.28 2.22 -27.17
N THR A 19 20.56 3.30 -26.94
CA THR A 19 21.02 4.65 -27.30
C THR A 19 22.16 5.11 -26.39
N ALA A 20 22.89 6.14 -26.78
CA ALA A 20 23.96 6.72 -25.96
C ALA A 20 23.44 7.13 -24.57
N ASP A 21 22.27 7.77 -24.50
CA ASP A 21 21.64 8.20 -23.24
C ASP A 21 21.24 7.00 -22.35
N GLN A 22 20.75 5.92 -22.96
CA GLN A 22 20.40 4.70 -22.23
C GLN A 22 21.65 3.97 -21.71
N THR A 23 22.73 3.99 -22.49
CA THR A 23 24.01 3.41 -22.07
C THR A 23 24.61 4.19 -20.90
N GLU A 24 24.59 5.52 -20.95
CA GLU A 24 25.06 6.38 -19.86
C GLU A 24 24.25 6.17 -18.58
N PHE A 25 22.93 6.13 -18.70
CA PHE A 25 22.04 5.83 -17.58
C PHE A 25 22.33 4.45 -16.96
N LEU A 26 22.51 3.42 -17.80
CA LEU A 26 22.86 2.06 -17.33
C LEU A 26 24.19 2.04 -16.56
N ILE A 27 25.20 2.73 -17.08
CA ILE A 27 26.52 2.81 -16.44
C ILE A 27 26.39 3.50 -15.08
N SER A 28 25.68 4.61 -15.00
CA SER A 28 25.42 5.31 -13.73
C SER A 28 24.65 4.43 -12.75
N PHE A 29 23.61 3.73 -13.21
CA PHE A 29 22.84 2.79 -12.38
C PHE A 29 23.72 1.66 -11.79
N LEU A 30 24.58 1.05 -12.61
CA LEU A 30 25.50 0.01 -12.16
C LEU A 30 26.57 0.57 -11.21
N ARG A 31 27.10 1.77 -11.47
CA ARG A 31 28.05 2.46 -10.58
C ARG A 31 27.46 2.69 -9.20
N GLN A 32 26.19 3.06 -9.13
CA GLN A 32 25.44 3.24 -7.88
C GLN A 32 24.91 1.91 -7.30
N ARG A 33 25.31 0.77 -7.86
CA ARG A 33 24.93 -0.58 -7.41
C ARG A 33 23.40 -0.76 -7.29
N GLY A 34 22.64 -0.16 -8.21
CA GLY A 34 21.18 -0.22 -8.22
C GLY A 34 20.47 0.68 -7.19
N LYS A 35 21.17 1.55 -6.48
CA LYS A 35 20.57 2.46 -5.51
C LYS A 35 19.93 3.65 -6.22
N MET A 36 18.60 3.65 -6.33
CA MET A 36 17.86 4.70 -7.02
C MET A 36 18.01 6.09 -6.40
N SER A 37 18.16 6.20 -5.08
CA SER A 37 18.39 7.48 -4.39
C SER A 37 19.71 8.14 -4.82
N SER A 38 20.81 7.38 -4.82
CA SER A 38 22.11 7.87 -5.23
C SER A 38 22.17 8.18 -6.73
N LEU A 39 21.45 7.41 -7.55
CA LEU A 39 21.31 7.66 -8.99
C LEU A 39 20.58 8.99 -9.27
N GLN A 40 19.53 9.29 -8.52
CA GLN A 40 18.79 10.56 -8.62
C GLN A 40 19.69 11.76 -8.31
N GLU A 41 20.49 11.64 -7.24
CA GLU A 41 21.46 12.68 -6.87
C GLU A 41 22.53 12.88 -7.95
N GLU A 42 23.09 11.78 -8.50
CA GLU A 42 24.12 11.84 -9.54
C GLU A 42 23.59 12.47 -10.83
N LEU A 43 22.38 12.10 -11.25
CA LEU A 43 21.80 12.56 -12.52
C LEU A 43 20.93 13.82 -12.38
N GLY A 44 20.66 14.30 -11.17
CA GLY A 44 19.80 15.46 -10.93
C GLY A 44 18.35 15.28 -11.39
N ILE A 45 17.83 14.03 -11.35
CA ILE A 45 16.48 13.69 -11.83
C ILE A 45 15.57 13.22 -10.69
N SER A 46 14.26 13.36 -10.88
CA SER A 46 13.28 12.88 -9.91
C SER A 46 13.15 11.35 -9.92
N TYR A 47 12.66 10.75 -8.81
CA TYR A 47 12.42 9.32 -8.73
C TYR A 47 11.51 8.77 -9.84
N PRO A 48 10.37 9.40 -10.18
CA PRO A 48 9.53 8.95 -11.29
C PRO A 48 10.28 8.95 -12.63
N THR A 49 11.13 9.97 -12.86
CA THR A 49 11.95 10.06 -14.08
C THR A 49 13.00 8.95 -14.13
N ALA A 50 13.68 8.69 -13.01
CA ALA A 50 14.69 7.62 -12.92
C ALA A 50 14.04 6.24 -13.11
N LYS A 51 12.88 6.01 -12.50
CA LYS A 51 12.11 4.76 -12.65
C LYS A 51 11.69 4.55 -14.10
N LYS A 52 11.11 5.56 -14.76
CA LYS A 52 10.71 5.47 -16.17
C LYS A 52 11.90 5.14 -17.08
N LYS A 53 13.05 5.82 -16.89
CA LYS A 53 14.26 5.53 -17.67
C LYS A 53 14.76 4.10 -17.47
N LEU A 54 14.64 3.54 -16.25
CA LEU A 54 14.99 2.14 -15.97
C LEU A 54 14.02 1.19 -16.66
N ASP A 55 12.72 1.46 -16.59
CA ASP A 55 11.68 0.64 -17.21
C ASP A 55 11.84 0.63 -18.75
N ASP A 56 12.09 1.79 -19.37
CA ASP A 56 12.36 1.93 -20.79
C ASP A 56 13.62 1.11 -21.20
N LEU A 57 14.68 1.16 -20.39
CA LEU A 57 15.92 0.43 -20.62
C LEU A 57 15.70 -1.10 -20.52
N LEU A 58 14.99 -1.56 -19.52
CA LEU A 58 14.67 -2.98 -19.33
C LEU A 58 13.83 -3.53 -20.51
N THR A 59 12.93 -2.71 -21.05
CA THR A 59 12.12 -3.04 -22.22
C THR A 59 12.98 -3.20 -23.46
N VAL A 60 13.90 -2.26 -23.72
CA VAL A 60 14.81 -2.31 -24.88
C VAL A 60 15.72 -3.53 -24.81
N LEU A 61 16.18 -3.87 -23.60
CA LEU A 61 17.03 -5.05 -23.35
C LEU A 61 16.25 -6.36 -23.34
N LYS A 62 14.92 -6.34 -23.46
CA LYS A 62 14.05 -7.52 -23.35
C LYS A 62 14.27 -8.32 -22.07
N LEU A 63 14.67 -7.65 -20.99
CA LEU A 63 14.86 -8.23 -19.67
C LEU A 63 13.57 -8.34 -18.87
N VAL A 64 12.54 -7.63 -19.33
CA VAL A 64 11.16 -7.76 -18.84
C VAL A 64 10.31 -8.01 -20.08
N ASP A 65 9.62 -9.12 -20.11
CA ASP A 65 8.64 -9.41 -21.15
C ASP A 65 7.55 -8.35 -21.08
N ASN A 66 7.62 -7.36 -21.98
CA ASN A 66 6.67 -6.25 -22.14
C ASN A 66 6.16 -5.64 -20.82
N ILE A 67 6.80 -4.54 -20.40
CA ILE A 67 6.22 -3.68 -19.32
C ILE A 67 4.82 -3.15 -19.70
N ALA A 68 4.48 -3.10 -20.99
CA ALA A 68 3.10 -2.88 -21.47
C ALA A 68 2.15 -4.08 -21.25
N GLN A 69 2.68 -5.25 -20.78
CA GLN A 69 1.89 -6.41 -20.33
C GLN A 69 2.09 -6.71 -18.86
N VAL A 70 2.93 -5.90 -18.17
CA VAL A 70 2.94 -5.79 -16.70
C VAL A 70 2.16 -4.52 -16.21
N GLU A 71 1.51 -3.74 -17.05
CA GLU A 71 0.09 -3.58 -16.80
C GLU A 71 -0.46 -5.01 -16.88
N LYS A 72 -0.35 -5.79 -15.77
CA LYS A 72 -1.21 -6.93 -15.53
C LYS A 72 -2.51 -6.54 -16.23
N GLU A 73 -3.04 -7.37 -17.11
CA GLU A 73 -4.47 -7.54 -17.16
C GLU A 73 -4.84 -7.63 -15.69
N GLU A 74 -5.09 -6.47 -15.08
CA GLU A 74 -5.67 -6.42 -13.77
C GLU A 74 -6.98 -7.11 -14.03
N GLU A 75 -7.03 -8.41 -13.70
CA GLU A 75 -8.25 -9.17 -13.73
C GLU A 75 -9.23 -8.26 -13.06
N LEU A 76 -10.12 -7.66 -13.84
CA LEU A 76 -11.19 -6.82 -13.32
C LEU A 76 -11.92 -7.73 -12.35
N VAL A 77 -11.67 -7.53 -11.07
CA VAL A 77 -12.29 -8.35 -10.03
C VAL A 77 -13.79 -8.15 -10.19
N ASP A 78 -14.49 -9.21 -10.51
CA ASP A 78 -15.96 -9.17 -10.58
C ASP A 78 -16.50 -8.99 -9.15
N MET A 79 -17.05 -7.81 -8.90
CA MET A 79 -17.61 -7.43 -7.61
C MET A 79 -19.15 -7.50 -7.58
N SER A 80 -19.78 -7.99 -8.67
CA SER A 80 -21.24 -7.98 -8.83
C SER A 80 -21.97 -8.77 -7.75
N ASP A 81 -21.38 -9.85 -7.26
CA ASP A 81 -21.95 -10.74 -6.25
C ASP A 81 -21.54 -10.39 -4.82
N TRP A 82 -20.79 -9.29 -4.62
CA TRP A 82 -20.33 -8.93 -3.30
C TRP A 82 -21.46 -8.28 -2.48
N PHE A 83 -21.89 -8.99 -1.48
CA PHE A 83 -22.91 -8.49 -0.56
C PHE A 83 -22.29 -7.53 0.48
N ILE A 84 -22.88 -6.35 0.59
CA ILE A 84 -22.62 -5.39 1.68
C ILE A 84 -23.96 -4.98 2.26
N PRO A 85 -24.16 -5.11 3.58
CA PRO A 85 -25.38 -4.64 4.21
C PRO A 85 -25.58 -3.13 3.98
N LYS A 86 -26.81 -2.72 3.57
CA LYS A 86 -27.08 -1.31 3.22
C LYS A 86 -26.83 -0.33 4.37
N ASP A 87 -27.13 -0.77 5.57
CA ASP A 87 -27.11 0.07 6.78
C ASP A 87 -25.99 -0.37 7.74
N SER A 88 -24.92 -0.97 7.23
CA SER A 88 -23.79 -1.35 8.08
C SER A 88 -23.02 -0.13 8.56
N ASN A 89 -22.72 -0.10 9.85
CA ASN A 89 -21.84 0.87 10.49
C ASN A 89 -20.40 0.36 10.68
N LYS A 90 -20.11 -0.86 10.23
CA LYS A 90 -18.77 -1.45 10.32
C LYS A 90 -17.79 -0.74 9.39
N ALA A 91 -16.59 -0.49 9.90
CA ALA A 91 -15.52 0.13 9.13
C ALA A 91 -15.13 -0.71 7.90
N SER A 92 -15.09 -2.03 8.05
CA SER A 92 -14.84 -3.00 6.98
C SER A 92 -15.83 -2.86 5.82
N ASP A 93 -17.12 -2.76 6.10
CA ASP A 93 -18.17 -2.65 5.10
C ASP A 93 -18.16 -1.29 4.40
N ILE A 94 -17.93 -0.20 5.15
CA ILE A 94 -17.84 1.15 4.61
C ILE A 94 -16.66 1.25 3.62
N ILE A 95 -15.48 0.80 4.01
CA ILE A 95 -14.27 0.83 3.17
C ILE A 95 -14.46 -0.04 1.93
N LYS A 96 -14.98 -1.26 2.09
CA LYS A 96 -15.27 -2.15 0.98
C LYS A 96 -16.27 -1.54 -0.01
N LYS A 97 -17.36 -0.96 0.49
CA LYS A 97 -18.37 -0.26 -0.33
C LYS A 97 -17.75 0.88 -1.12
N MET A 98 -16.96 1.74 -0.46
CA MET A 98 -16.31 2.86 -1.12
C MET A 98 -15.33 2.40 -2.20
N LEU A 99 -14.57 1.30 -1.99
CA LEU A 99 -13.72 0.73 -3.02
C LEU A 99 -14.52 0.23 -4.21
N ILE A 100 -15.63 -0.48 -3.99
CA ILE A 100 -16.51 -0.96 -5.07
C ILE A 100 -17.06 0.22 -5.88
N GLU A 101 -17.57 1.26 -5.21
CA GLU A 101 -18.09 2.48 -5.85
C GLU A 101 -17.03 3.23 -6.67
N ASN A 102 -15.74 3.07 -6.32
CA ASN A 102 -14.60 3.61 -7.05
C ASN A 102 -13.97 2.61 -8.05
N GLY A 103 -14.71 1.59 -8.49
CA GLY A 103 -14.23 0.63 -9.48
C GLY A 103 -13.16 -0.33 -8.96
N GLY A 104 -13.17 -0.62 -7.66
CA GLY A 104 -12.30 -1.59 -7.01
C GLY A 104 -10.93 -1.05 -6.61
N ARG A 105 -10.66 0.25 -6.78
CA ARG A 105 -9.37 0.89 -6.44
C ARG A 105 -9.53 2.30 -5.91
N ALA A 106 -8.58 2.77 -5.13
CA ALA A 106 -8.49 4.16 -4.69
C ALA A 106 -7.05 4.55 -4.39
N ILE A 107 -6.75 5.86 -4.49
CA ILE A 107 -5.49 6.42 -4.02
C ILE A 107 -5.76 7.11 -2.69
N VAL A 108 -5.12 6.63 -1.64
CA VAL A 108 -5.15 7.22 -0.30
C VAL A 108 -3.84 7.93 -0.01
N HIS A 109 -3.83 8.89 0.90
CA HIS A 109 -2.62 9.66 1.21
C HIS A 109 -2.23 9.44 2.67
N THR A 110 -0.95 9.16 2.90
CA THR A 110 -0.41 9.09 4.28
C THR A 110 -0.42 10.47 4.93
N ALA A 111 -0.21 10.55 6.25
CA ALA A 111 -0.08 11.82 6.97
C ALA A 111 1.02 12.76 6.41
N GLN A 112 1.95 12.23 5.63
CA GLN A 112 3.00 12.98 4.92
C GLN A 112 2.61 13.36 3.49
N GLY A 113 1.38 13.07 3.06
CA GLY A 113 0.88 13.33 1.72
C GLY A 113 1.39 12.36 0.66
N LEU A 114 2.05 11.25 1.02
CA LEU A 114 2.52 10.26 0.07
C LEU A 114 1.32 9.42 -0.44
N PRO A 115 1.11 9.33 -1.77
CA PRO A 115 0.04 8.53 -2.32
C PRO A 115 0.30 7.04 -2.13
N ARG A 116 -0.77 6.28 -1.89
CA ARG A 116 -0.79 4.83 -1.79
C ARG A 116 -1.99 4.29 -2.56
N GLU A 117 -1.75 3.39 -3.46
CA GLU A 117 -2.84 2.71 -4.14
C GLU A 117 -3.33 1.53 -3.31
N ILE A 118 -4.64 1.47 -3.15
CA ILE A 118 -5.34 0.34 -2.55
C ILE A 118 -6.31 -0.26 -3.56
N ARG A 119 -6.44 -1.58 -3.56
CA ARG A 119 -7.28 -2.34 -4.49
C ARG A 119 -8.02 -3.45 -3.76
N VAL A 120 -9.17 -3.80 -4.27
CA VAL A 120 -9.88 -5.01 -3.82
C VAL A 120 -9.06 -6.25 -4.18
N ALA A 121 -9.06 -7.26 -3.33
CA ALA A 121 -8.51 -8.58 -3.66
C ALA A 121 -9.61 -9.47 -4.24
N PRO A 122 -9.29 -10.45 -5.11
CA PRO A 122 -10.29 -11.33 -5.74
C PRO A 122 -11.11 -12.18 -4.76
N ASP A 123 -10.62 -12.36 -3.54
CA ASP A 123 -11.30 -13.14 -2.49
C ASP A 123 -12.52 -12.43 -1.87
N GLY A 124 -12.73 -11.14 -2.17
CA GLY A 124 -13.84 -10.34 -1.68
C GLY A 124 -13.81 -10.00 -0.18
N ILE A 125 -12.80 -10.47 0.55
CA ILE A 125 -12.64 -10.24 2.00
C ILE A 125 -11.34 -9.49 2.36
N SER A 126 -10.39 -9.44 1.43
CA SER A 126 -9.08 -8.80 1.59
C SER A 126 -8.94 -7.59 0.67
N PHE A 127 -7.94 -6.76 0.94
CA PHE A 127 -7.52 -5.68 0.06
C PHE A 127 -6.01 -5.75 -0.19
N LEU A 128 -5.57 -5.19 -1.30
CA LEU A 128 -4.18 -5.12 -1.71
C LEU A 128 -3.66 -3.69 -1.54
N CYS A 129 -2.43 -3.57 -1.06
CA CYS A 129 -1.68 -2.33 -1.03
C CYS A 129 -0.21 -2.71 -1.21
N ASP A 130 0.46 -2.14 -2.20
CA ASP A 130 1.81 -2.56 -2.58
C ASP A 130 2.84 -2.32 -1.47
N GLU A 131 2.59 -1.35 -0.59
CA GLU A 131 3.42 -1.06 0.57
C GLU A 131 3.13 -1.95 1.79
N LEU A 132 2.15 -2.83 1.70
CA LEU A 132 1.85 -3.84 2.71
C LEU A 132 2.20 -5.24 2.17
N PRO A 133 3.50 -5.63 2.13
CA PRO A 133 3.98 -6.86 1.49
C PRO A 133 3.67 -8.12 2.32
N ILE A 134 2.53 -8.16 3.00
CA ILE A 134 2.11 -9.26 3.85
C ILE A 134 1.36 -10.31 3.03
N LYS A 135 1.65 -11.57 3.30
CA LYS A 135 0.93 -12.72 2.72
C LYS A 135 0.45 -13.63 3.85
N PRO A 136 -0.86 -13.94 3.91
CA PRO A 136 -1.94 -13.42 3.08
C PRO A 136 -2.17 -11.90 3.24
N PRO A 137 -2.82 -11.22 2.29
CA PRO A 137 -3.17 -9.80 2.40
C PRO A 137 -4.04 -9.52 3.63
N TYR A 138 -4.07 -8.27 4.09
CA TYR A 138 -4.97 -7.87 5.16
C TYR A 138 -6.43 -7.99 4.72
N GLN A 139 -7.25 -8.58 5.60
CA GLN A 139 -8.69 -8.59 5.45
C GLN A 139 -9.29 -7.28 5.95
N TYR A 140 -10.44 -6.89 5.41
CA TYR A 140 -11.16 -5.67 5.83
C TYR A 140 -11.48 -5.67 7.33
N GLU A 141 -11.61 -6.84 7.97
CA GLU A 141 -11.83 -6.97 9.42
C GLU A 141 -10.79 -6.22 10.27
N VAL A 142 -9.58 -6.02 9.77
CA VAL A 142 -8.55 -5.26 10.50
C VAL A 142 -9.03 -3.86 10.89
N PHE A 143 -9.85 -3.23 10.04
CA PHE A 143 -10.40 -1.91 10.31
C PHE A 143 -11.42 -1.93 11.44
N ASP A 144 -12.22 -3.00 11.55
CA ASP A 144 -13.16 -3.17 12.66
C ASP A 144 -12.39 -3.30 13.99
N LYS A 145 -11.31 -4.09 14.03
CA LYS A 145 -10.45 -4.20 15.23
C LYS A 145 -9.82 -2.88 15.65
N ILE A 146 -9.43 -2.04 14.67
CA ILE A 146 -8.92 -0.69 14.99
C ILE A 146 -10.03 0.19 15.55
N VAL A 147 -11.21 0.17 14.94
CA VAL A 147 -12.35 0.97 15.40
C VAL A 147 -12.83 0.52 16.78
N ASP A 148 -12.88 -0.78 17.06
CA ASP A 148 -13.20 -1.32 18.40
C ASP A 148 -12.26 -0.76 19.46
N LEU A 149 -10.94 -0.71 19.18
CA LEU A 149 -9.97 -0.08 20.05
C LEU A 149 -10.28 1.41 20.26
N LEU A 150 -10.53 2.16 19.17
CA LEU A 150 -10.83 3.59 19.26
C LEU A 150 -12.09 3.84 20.11
N ILE A 151 -13.13 3.06 19.93
CA ILE A 151 -14.37 3.15 20.74
C ILE A 151 -14.08 2.88 22.21
N SER A 152 -13.35 1.79 22.51
CA SER A 152 -13.01 1.41 23.88
C SER A 152 -12.21 2.48 24.64
N GLN A 153 -11.50 3.34 23.92
CA GLN A 153 -10.67 4.41 24.46
C GLN A 153 -11.29 5.82 24.31
N GLY A 154 -12.60 5.89 24.12
CA GLY A 154 -13.30 7.17 24.04
C GLY A 154 -13.09 7.93 22.72
N GLY A 155 -12.88 7.22 21.65
CA GLY A 155 -12.82 7.74 20.29
C GLY A 155 -11.42 8.06 19.76
N ARG A 156 -10.36 7.73 20.49
CA ARG A 156 -8.97 7.97 20.11
C ARG A 156 -8.00 6.93 20.67
N ALA A 157 -6.93 6.64 19.92
CA ALA A 157 -5.85 5.77 20.38
C ALA A 157 -4.51 6.18 19.78
N ARG A 158 -3.41 5.95 20.52
CA ARG A 158 -2.05 6.12 20.00
C ARG A 158 -1.78 5.10 18.90
N LYS A 159 -1.06 5.51 17.85
CA LYS A 159 -0.67 4.60 16.76
C LYS A 159 0.28 3.50 17.22
N GLY A 160 1.18 3.82 18.13
CA GLY A 160 2.24 2.94 18.58
C GLY A 160 3.42 2.85 17.62
N ASN A 161 4.35 1.92 17.87
CA ASN A 161 5.59 1.75 17.10
C ASN A 161 6.04 0.28 17.09
N GLY A 162 5.48 -0.52 16.21
CA GLY A 162 5.83 -1.93 16.04
C GLY A 162 7.21 -2.18 15.42
N ARG A 163 7.88 -1.13 14.90
CA ARG A 163 9.24 -1.27 14.36
C ARG A 163 10.30 -1.38 15.44
N ASN A 164 10.11 -0.64 16.53
CA ASN A 164 11.10 -0.53 17.61
C ASN A 164 10.73 -1.35 18.83
N PHE A 165 9.46 -1.73 18.99
CA PHE A 165 8.93 -2.41 20.15
C PHE A 165 8.27 -3.74 19.77
N LYS A 166 8.40 -4.72 20.65
CA LYS A 166 7.69 -5.99 20.54
C LYS A 166 6.29 -5.87 21.13
N LEU A 167 5.43 -6.78 20.77
CA LEU A 167 4.06 -6.85 21.26
C LEU A 167 4.06 -7.01 22.80
N GLY A 168 3.33 -6.11 23.49
CA GLY A 168 3.29 -6.03 24.95
C GLY A 168 4.27 -5.05 25.57
N GLU A 169 5.24 -4.51 24.81
CA GLU A 169 6.12 -3.43 25.28
C GLU A 169 5.41 -2.06 25.17
N PRO A 170 5.87 -1.03 25.92
CA PRO A 170 5.36 0.33 25.78
C PRO A 170 5.40 0.77 24.31
N ASP A 171 4.39 1.49 23.82
CA ASP A 171 4.19 1.82 22.40
C ASP A 171 3.87 0.65 21.42
N CYS A 172 3.76 -0.58 21.92
CA CYS A 172 3.27 -1.73 21.14
C CYS A 172 2.39 -2.65 22.02
N ASP A 173 1.70 -2.08 22.97
CA ASP A 173 0.78 -2.76 23.88
C ASP A 173 -0.66 -2.74 23.33
N GLU A 174 -1.58 -3.38 24.04
CA GLU A 174 -2.99 -3.50 23.68
C GLU A 174 -3.73 -2.15 23.57
N THR A 175 -3.17 -1.07 24.13
CA THR A 175 -3.75 0.27 24.09
C THR A 175 -3.34 1.05 22.83
N THR A 176 -2.44 0.53 22.02
CA THR A 176 -1.97 1.13 20.78
C THR A 176 -2.59 0.44 19.56
N VAL A 177 -2.72 1.18 18.46
CA VAL A 177 -3.28 0.63 17.21
C VAL A 177 -2.45 -0.54 16.69
N VAL A 178 -1.11 -0.42 16.68
CA VAL A 178 -0.23 -1.50 16.23
C VAL A 178 -0.32 -2.72 17.15
N GLY A 179 -0.42 -2.50 18.46
CA GLY A 179 -0.59 -3.58 19.43
C GLY A 179 -1.94 -4.27 19.30
N ALA A 180 -3.02 -3.51 19.15
CA ALA A 180 -4.35 -4.07 18.92
C ALA A 180 -4.42 -4.91 17.63
N ILE A 181 -3.76 -4.47 16.54
CA ILE A 181 -3.64 -5.28 15.32
C ILE A 181 -2.88 -6.58 15.63
N GLY A 182 -1.80 -6.52 16.39
CA GLY A 182 -1.03 -7.70 16.79
C GLY A 182 -1.85 -8.71 17.59
N TYR A 183 -2.58 -8.25 18.59
CA TYR A 183 -3.37 -9.11 19.48
C TYR A 183 -4.71 -9.54 18.85
N ASN A 184 -5.51 -8.58 18.39
CA ASN A 184 -6.92 -8.80 18.09
C ASN A 184 -7.18 -9.23 16.64
N TYR A 185 -6.24 -8.94 15.73
CA TYR A 185 -6.33 -9.34 14.33
C TYR A 185 -5.34 -10.45 13.97
N ALA A 186 -4.06 -10.26 14.29
CA ALA A 186 -3.01 -11.22 13.92
C ALA A 186 -2.83 -12.35 14.95
N HIS A 187 -3.51 -12.30 16.09
CA HIS A 187 -3.50 -13.30 17.18
C HIS A 187 -2.08 -13.71 17.62
N LYS A 188 -1.18 -12.72 17.70
CA LYS A 188 0.21 -12.94 18.10
C LYS A 188 0.36 -12.94 19.61
N GLU A 189 1.39 -13.64 20.07
CA GLU A 189 1.76 -13.70 21.50
C GLU A 189 2.61 -12.51 21.92
N THR A 190 2.50 -12.12 23.18
CA THR A 190 3.35 -11.11 23.83
C THR A 190 4.84 -11.44 23.65
N GLY A 191 5.65 -10.42 23.38
CA GLY A 191 7.09 -10.56 23.14
C GLY A 191 7.47 -10.89 21.69
N THR A 192 6.48 -11.08 20.80
CA THR A 192 6.75 -11.30 19.35
C THR A 192 6.91 -9.97 18.60
N SER A 193 7.69 -9.99 17.52
CA SER A 193 7.77 -8.86 16.60
C SER A 193 6.52 -8.76 15.75
N VAL A 194 6.04 -7.55 15.54
CA VAL A 194 4.90 -7.26 14.67
C VAL A 194 5.33 -6.41 13.48
N PHE A 195 4.68 -6.63 12.33
CA PHE A 195 4.78 -5.68 11.24
C PHE A 195 3.92 -4.47 11.60
N ASP A 196 4.40 -3.27 11.30
CA ASP A 196 3.68 -2.02 11.56
C ASP A 196 2.98 -1.50 10.29
N PRO A 197 1.69 -1.81 10.09
CA PRO A 197 0.94 -1.38 8.91
C PRO A 197 0.24 -0.04 9.12
N VAL A 198 0.35 0.56 10.30
CA VAL A 198 -0.50 1.69 10.73
C VAL A 198 -0.41 2.87 9.78
N PHE A 199 0.75 3.11 9.16
CA PHE A 199 0.93 4.20 8.18
C PHE A 199 -0.02 4.10 6.99
N ALA A 200 -0.36 2.89 6.51
CA ALA A 200 -1.27 2.66 5.41
C ALA A 200 -2.73 2.53 5.90
N LEU A 201 -2.97 1.76 6.97
CA LEU A 201 -4.32 1.55 7.49
C LEU A 201 -4.95 2.86 8.00
N ALA A 202 -4.15 3.73 8.63
CA ALA A 202 -4.59 5.06 9.07
C ALA A 202 -5.01 5.94 7.87
N ALA A 203 -4.27 5.88 6.77
CA ALA A 203 -4.61 6.62 5.54
C ALA A 203 -5.93 6.12 4.92
N ILE A 204 -6.19 4.82 4.98
CA ILE A 204 -7.43 4.22 4.49
C ILE A 204 -8.62 4.64 5.36
N LEU A 205 -8.47 4.61 6.69
CA LEU A 205 -9.51 5.07 7.62
C LEU A 205 -9.84 6.57 7.44
N GLU A 206 -8.82 7.38 7.16
CA GLU A 206 -8.99 8.82 6.88
C GLU A 206 -9.72 9.06 5.56
N TRP A 207 -9.30 8.37 4.49
CA TRP A 207 -9.96 8.40 3.19
C TRP A 207 -11.44 7.99 3.28
N ALA A 208 -11.75 6.98 4.09
CA ALA A 208 -13.11 6.52 4.33
C ALA A 208 -13.93 7.43 5.25
N GLY A 209 -13.34 8.52 5.78
CA GLY A 209 -14.01 9.44 6.70
C GLY A 209 -14.32 8.86 8.08
N ILE A 210 -13.69 7.74 8.44
CA ILE A 210 -13.90 7.02 9.69
C ILE A 210 -13.06 7.63 10.82
N ALA A 211 -11.78 7.90 10.58
CA ALA A 211 -10.88 8.47 11.57
C ALA A 211 -9.97 9.53 10.96
N ASN A 212 -9.64 10.56 11.74
CA ASN A 212 -8.58 11.52 11.40
C ASN A 212 -7.22 10.91 11.72
N ASN A 213 -6.31 11.03 10.76
CA ASN A 213 -4.95 10.49 10.84
C ASN A 213 -4.00 11.54 11.43
N GLU A 214 -4.10 11.81 12.74
CA GLU A 214 -3.30 12.81 13.41
C GLU A 214 -1.87 12.33 13.71
N ARG A 215 -0.99 13.27 14.09
CA ARG A 215 0.39 12.92 14.43
C ARG A 215 0.43 12.07 15.70
N GLY A 216 0.82 10.79 15.54
CA GLY A 216 0.97 9.84 16.65
C GLY A 216 -0.31 9.18 17.12
N GLU A 217 -1.49 9.61 16.67
CA GLU A 217 -2.78 9.02 17.08
C GLU A 217 -3.78 8.95 15.95
N LEU A 218 -4.81 8.13 16.12
CA LEU A 218 -6.04 8.10 15.34
C LEU A 218 -7.19 8.61 16.20
N VAL A 219 -8.09 9.38 15.59
CA VAL A 219 -9.25 9.97 16.27
C VAL A 219 -10.49 9.75 15.42
N LEU A 220 -11.54 9.10 15.96
CA LEU A 220 -12.79 8.92 15.24
C LEU A 220 -13.38 10.27 14.80
N THR A 221 -13.84 10.34 13.55
CA THR A 221 -14.50 11.55 13.06
C THR A 221 -15.85 11.75 13.74
N ALA A 222 -16.27 13.01 13.92
CA ALA A 222 -17.59 13.32 14.45
C ALA A 222 -18.73 12.73 13.60
N SER A 223 -18.52 12.61 12.29
CA SER A 223 -19.48 12.01 11.36
C SER A 223 -19.67 10.52 11.63
N TYR A 224 -18.56 9.79 11.80
CA TYR A 224 -18.62 8.36 12.04
C TYR A 224 -19.15 8.04 13.46
N GLN A 225 -18.80 8.85 14.46
CA GLN A 225 -19.38 8.73 15.80
C GLN A 225 -20.90 8.88 15.79
N LYS A 226 -21.46 9.79 14.97
CA LYS A 226 -22.92 9.90 14.81
C LYS A 226 -23.52 8.65 14.20
N ILE A 227 -22.86 8.02 13.23
CA ILE A 227 -23.31 6.75 12.63
C ILE A 227 -23.38 5.66 13.71
N LEU A 228 -22.33 5.51 14.53
CA LEU A 228 -22.31 4.54 15.62
C LEU A 228 -23.47 4.74 16.60
N HIS A 229 -23.70 5.96 17.06
CA HIS A 229 -24.78 6.26 18.02
C HIS A 229 -26.19 6.09 17.44
N SER A 230 -26.37 6.31 16.13
CA SER A 230 -27.70 6.13 15.51
C SER A 230 -28.12 4.66 15.46
N HIS A 231 -27.18 3.73 15.41
CA HIS A 231 -27.45 2.29 15.42
C HIS A 231 -27.72 1.76 16.83
N ASP A 232 -27.06 2.25 17.87
CA ASP A 232 -27.29 1.85 19.26
C ASP A 232 -28.73 2.15 19.71
N VAL A 233 -29.33 3.24 19.23
CA VAL A 233 -30.72 3.61 19.56
C VAL A 233 -31.76 2.69 18.91
N THR A 234 -31.43 2.07 17.78
CA THR A 234 -32.37 1.20 17.04
C THR A 234 -32.38 -0.23 17.58
N GLU A 235 -31.32 -0.71 18.23
CA GLU A 235 -31.30 -2.04 18.86
C GLU A 235 -32.01 -2.10 20.23
N VAL A 236 -32.07 -0.99 20.95
CA VAL A 236 -32.69 -0.92 22.28
C VAL A 236 -34.24 -0.85 22.17
N THR A 237 -34.81 -0.63 20.97
CA THR A 237 -36.23 -0.43 20.76
C THR A 237 -36.94 -1.65 20.10
N ARG A 238 -36.28 -2.78 20.03
CA ARG A 238 -36.79 -4.08 19.57
C ARG A 238 -36.74 -5.11 20.71
#